data_d4f29856088592f9c130df7576f8ee29
#
_entry.id   d4f29856088592f9c130df7576f8ee29
#
_cell.length_a   1.000
_cell.length_b   1.000
_cell.length_c   1.000
_cell.angle_alpha   90.00
_cell.angle_beta   90.00
_cell.angle_gamma   90.00
#
_symmetry.space_group_name_H-M   'P 1'
#
loop_
_entity.id
_entity.type
_entity.pdbx_description
1 polymer ?
#
loop_
_entity_poly.entity_id
_entity_poly.type
_entity_poly.pdbx_seq_one_letter_code
_entity_poly.pdbx_strand_id
1 'polypeptide(L)'
;MKVVIAGGGIGGLSAAIALAKVGFEVELVERAQALTDVGAGIQLSPNATKGLAGLGVLEAVAQAGSTPLTLEMRIGRTGEKVFSIPIAQEARRRYGSPYIHVHRADLIEVLARAAAFAGVAVRLGARVSAYVRDRDGLRVGLDTGAIVPCDLLVGADGMRSTVRRQMMVEQEPRYTGAVAWRMTVPADVAPDLPQAAIVWAGPGRHAVTYRIRRGELINFVGVVETDRWPGESWDQPGNPTDLADDFGGWAPPIPDILVSASQCFVWALFDRDPLPTWSGDRVVLLGDACHPMPPFQAQGAAMAIEDAIVLAKCLQAHGVSQDALTRYEQLRKPRATKVLASARANMGLFHRSNALTQAATYGPMKLADRLFPAFVRSRQDWIYDYDVRHVQV
;
A
#
# COMPACT_ATOMS: atom_id res chain seq x y z
N MET A 1 12.51 -20.41 -18.13
CA MET A 1 13.17 -19.12 -17.88
C MET A 1 13.06 -18.82 -16.39
N LYS A 2 14.17 -18.40 -15.79
CA LYS A 2 14.27 -18.15 -14.35
C LYS A 2 14.17 -16.65 -14.05
N VAL A 3 13.30 -16.30 -13.09
CA VAL A 3 13.13 -14.94 -12.59
C VAL A 3 13.56 -14.88 -11.13
N VAL A 4 14.42 -13.92 -10.80
CA VAL A 4 14.75 -13.59 -9.41
C VAL A 4 13.96 -12.35 -9.01
N ILE A 5 13.32 -12.41 -7.84
CA ILE A 5 12.56 -11.28 -7.27
C ILE A 5 13.27 -10.84 -5.99
N ALA A 6 13.67 -9.58 -5.94
CA ALA A 6 14.25 -8.94 -4.77
C ALA A 6 13.14 -8.34 -3.91
N GLY A 7 12.92 -8.89 -2.72
CA GLY A 7 11.93 -8.42 -1.72
C GLY A 7 10.69 -9.28 -1.61
N GLY A 8 10.38 -9.72 -0.39
CA GLY A 8 9.25 -10.58 -0.01
C GLY A 8 8.02 -9.83 0.52
N GLY A 9 7.89 -8.54 0.20
CA GLY A 9 6.69 -7.75 0.52
C GLY A 9 5.49 -8.09 -0.36
N ILE A 10 4.38 -7.37 -0.20
CA ILE A 10 3.12 -7.58 -0.94
C ILE A 10 3.36 -7.61 -2.46
N GLY A 11 4.15 -6.65 -2.98
CA GLY A 11 4.46 -6.58 -4.41
C GLY A 11 5.28 -7.78 -4.90
N GLY A 12 6.35 -8.13 -4.19
CA GLY A 12 7.22 -9.25 -4.56
C GLY A 12 6.51 -10.60 -4.51
N LEU A 13 5.74 -10.86 -3.46
CA LEU A 13 4.92 -12.08 -3.35
C LEU A 13 3.85 -12.14 -4.44
N SER A 14 3.18 -11.01 -4.73
CA SER A 14 2.20 -10.93 -5.82
C SER A 14 2.84 -11.21 -7.17
N ALA A 15 4.03 -10.66 -7.44
CA ALA A 15 4.79 -10.92 -8.66
C ALA A 15 5.23 -12.38 -8.74
N ALA A 16 5.69 -12.95 -7.62
CA ALA A 16 6.10 -14.35 -7.57
C ALA A 16 4.95 -15.29 -7.95
N ILE A 17 3.76 -15.08 -7.37
CA ILE A 17 2.56 -15.86 -7.70
C ILE A 17 2.18 -15.66 -9.17
N ALA A 18 2.12 -14.42 -9.64
CA ALA A 18 1.69 -14.12 -11.00
C ALA A 18 2.62 -14.71 -12.05
N LEU A 19 3.94 -14.62 -11.85
CA LEU A 19 4.96 -15.15 -12.76
C LEU A 19 5.01 -16.69 -12.74
N ALA A 20 4.93 -17.30 -11.58
CA ALA A 20 4.86 -18.76 -11.49
C ALA A 20 3.62 -19.32 -12.21
N LYS A 21 2.46 -18.66 -12.09
CA LYS A 21 1.22 -19.06 -12.79
C LYS A 21 1.34 -19.01 -14.31
N VAL A 22 2.20 -18.17 -14.87
CA VAL A 22 2.43 -18.09 -16.32
C VAL A 22 3.66 -18.88 -16.77
N GLY A 23 4.19 -19.74 -15.90
CA GLY A 23 5.19 -20.76 -16.26
C GLY A 23 6.66 -20.36 -16.07
N PHE A 24 6.96 -19.26 -15.38
CA PHE A 24 8.34 -18.94 -15.01
C PHE A 24 8.80 -19.73 -13.78
N GLU A 25 10.06 -20.13 -13.76
CA GLU A 25 10.75 -20.56 -12.54
C GLU A 25 11.06 -19.30 -11.71
N VAL A 26 10.58 -19.25 -10.47
CA VAL A 26 10.68 -18.04 -9.64
C VAL A 26 11.46 -18.32 -8.37
N GLU A 27 12.51 -17.52 -8.11
CA GLU A 27 13.22 -17.47 -6.84
C GLU A 27 13.02 -16.07 -6.21
N LEU A 28 12.39 -16.03 -5.02
CA LEU A 28 12.18 -14.81 -4.25
C LEU A 28 13.22 -14.71 -3.15
N VAL A 29 13.92 -13.59 -3.06
CA VAL A 29 14.97 -13.31 -2.07
C VAL A 29 14.46 -12.22 -1.11
N GLU A 30 14.42 -12.54 0.19
CA GLU A 30 13.97 -11.63 1.25
C GLU A 30 15.01 -11.54 2.37
N ARG A 31 15.32 -10.29 2.79
CA ARG A 31 16.30 -10.02 3.85
C ARG A 31 15.86 -10.47 5.25
N ALA A 32 14.57 -10.48 5.51
CA ALA A 32 14.03 -10.92 6.80
C ALA A 32 14.17 -12.43 6.95
N GLN A 33 14.30 -12.89 8.21
CA GLN A 33 14.36 -14.30 8.54
C GLN A 33 13.00 -15.01 8.42
N ALA A 34 11.91 -14.24 8.33
CA ALA A 34 10.56 -14.75 8.15
C ALA A 34 9.74 -13.76 7.31
N LEU A 35 8.75 -14.28 6.57
CA LEU A 35 7.75 -13.46 5.87
C LEU A 35 6.67 -13.04 6.88
N THR A 36 7.01 -12.04 7.68
CA THR A 36 6.11 -11.43 8.67
C THR A 36 6.15 -9.91 8.53
N ASP A 37 5.18 -9.24 9.11
CA ASP A 37 5.17 -7.77 9.14
C ASP A 37 4.69 -7.27 10.50
N VAL A 38 5.18 -6.11 10.92
CA VAL A 38 4.83 -5.52 12.21
C VAL A 38 3.48 -4.81 12.09
N GLY A 39 2.52 -5.33 12.81
CA GLY A 39 1.21 -4.87 13.24
C GLY A 39 0.58 -3.62 12.67
N ALA A 40 0.19 -3.58 11.37
CA ALA A 40 -0.67 -2.53 10.84
C ALA A 40 -1.80 -3.10 10.00
N GLY A 41 -2.91 -2.39 10.00
CA GLY A 41 -3.96 -2.62 9.04
C GLY A 41 -3.60 -2.11 7.66
N ILE A 42 -4.20 -2.70 6.65
CA ILE A 42 -4.15 -2.26 5.27
C ILE A 42 -5.56 -2.28 4.67
N GLN A 43 -5.84 -1.30 3.83
CA GLN A 43 -7.10 -1.18 3.12
C GLN A 43 -6.93 -1.67 1.69
N LEU A 44 -7.76 -2.60 1.28
CA LEU A 44 -7.78 -3.19 -0.05
C LEU A 44 -9.07 -2.79 -0.77
N SER A 45 -8.96 -1.78 -1.61
CA SER A 45 -10.06 -1.27 -2.43
C SER A 45 -10.40 -2.24 -3.59
N PRO A 46 -11.54 -2.06 -4.29
CA PRO A 46 -11.99 -2.98 -5.32
C PRO A 46 -10.97 -3.29 -6.42
N ASN A 47 -10.14 -2.34 -6.83
CA ASN A 47 -9.06 -2.60 -7.78
C ASN A 47 -8.00 -3.56 -7.23
N ALA A 48 -7.62 -3.43 -5.94
CA ALA A 48 -6.71 -4.36 -5.28
C ALA A 48 -7.31 -5.76 -5.16
N THR A 49 -8.58 -5.85 -4.73
CA THR A 49 -9.25 -7.14 -4.55
C THR A 49 -9.55 -7.84 -5.88
N LYS A 50 -9.76 -7.13 -6.99
CA LYS A 50 -9.75 -7.70 -8.34
C LYS A 50 -8.40 -8.31 -8.68
N GLY A 51 -7.31 -7.64 -8.33
CA GLY A 51 -5.96 -8.19 -8.48
C GLY A 51 -5.77 -9.47 -7.66
N LEU A 52 -6.16 -9.46 -6.39
CA LEU A 52 -6.11 -10.66 -5.52
C LEU A 52 -6.97 -11.81 -6.06
N ALA A 53 -8.12 -11.52 -6.69
CA ALA A 53 -8.90 -12.53 -7.40
C ALA A 53 -8.13 -13.11 -8.59
N GLY A 54 -7.41 -12.28 -9.36
CA GLY A 54 -6.52 -12.73 -10.44
C GLY A 54 -5.39 -13.64 -9.94
N LEU A 55 -4.86 -13.36 -8.77
CA LEU A 55 -3.88 -14.19 -8.08
C LEU A 55 -4.49 -15.47 -7.47
N GLY A 56 -5.83 -15.56 -7.33
CA GLY A 56 -6.52 -16.70 -6.73
C GLY A 56 -6.52 -16.71 -5.20
N VAL A 57 -6.29 -15.57 -4.55
CA VAL A 57 -6.16 -15.46 -3.09
C VAL A 57 -7.26 -14.63 -2.43
N LEU A 58 -8.20 -14.07 -3.20
CA LEU A 58 -9.21 -13.15 -2.68
C LEU A 58 -10.03 -13.74 -1.53
N GLU A 59 -10.49 -14.99 -1.66
CA GLU A 59 -11.34 -15.62 -0.65
C GLU A 59 -10.59 -15.81 0.69
N ALA A 60 -9.33 -16.24 0.63
CA ALA A 60 -8.50 -16.38 1.84
C ALA A 60 -8.27 -15.02 2.53
N VAL A 61 -8.02 -13.96 1.75
CA VAL A 61 -7.87 -12.60 2.27
C VAL A 61 -9.19 -12.08 2.86
N ALA A 62 -10.32 -12.36 2.22
CA ALA A 62 -11.64 -11.97 2.72
C ALA A 62 -11.98 -12.65 4.05
N GLN A 63 -11.59 -13.92 4.23
CA GLN A 63 -11.79 -14.66 5.48
C GLN A 63 -10.93 -14.12 6.63
N ALA A 64 -9.73 -13.62 6.34
CA ALA A 64 -8.83 -13.01 7.33
C ALA A 64 -9.20 -11.55 7.63
N GLY A 65 -9.93 -10.91 6.73
CA GLY A 65 -10.22 -9.48 6.77
C GLY A 65 -11.55 -9.10 7.41
N SER A 66 -11.87 -7.81 7.29
CA SER A 66 -13.14 -7.18 7.68
C SER A 66 -13.65 -6.32 6.54
N THR A 67 -14.97 -6.30 6.32
CA THR A 67 -15.60 -5.44 5.32
C THR A 67 -16.19 -4.20 6.01
N PRO A 68 -15.75 -2.98 5.68
CA PRO A 68 -16.37 -1.77 6.23
C PRO A 68 -17.76 -1.57 5.63
N LEU A 69 -18.67 -1.01 6.42
CA LEU A 69 -20.00 -0.60 5.94
C LEU A 69 -19.91 0.68 5.11
N THR A 70 -19.08 1.62 5.59
CA THR A 70 -18.92 2.95 4.98
C THR A 70 -17.46 3.39 4.94
N LEU A 71 -17.18 4.31 4.02
CA LEU A 71 -15.98 5.17 4.07
C LEU A 71 -16.44 6.55 4.50
N GLU A 72 -15.86 7.08 5.58
CA GLU A 72 -16.30 8.33 6.18
C GLU A 72 -15.14 9.33 6.29
N MET A 73 -15.50 10.61 6.23
CA MET A 73 -14.63 11.69 6.69
C MET A 73 -15.33 12.43 7.81
N ARG A 74 -14.61 12.70 8.90
CA ARG A 74 -15.09 13.42 10.07
C ARG A 74 -14.14 14.53 10.46
N ILE A 75 -14.63 15.55 11.14
CA ILE A 75 -13.83 16.59 11.76
C ILE A 75 -13.27 16.04 13.07
N GLY A 76 -11.95 15.99 13.21
CA GLY A 76 -11.28 15.34 14.35
C GLY A 76 -11.71 15.88 15.73
N ARG A 77 -11.86 17.21 15.87
CA ARG A 77 -12.23 17.84 17.15
C ARG A 77 -13.69 17.67 17.56
N THR A 78 -14.60 17.62 16.60
CA THR A 78 -16.05 17.60 16.88
C THR A 78 -16.67 16.23 16.65
N GLY A 79 -16.01 15.33 15.92
CA GLY A 79 -16.59 14.08 15.45
C GLY A 79 -17.63 14.23 14.35
N GLU A 80 -17.92 15.47 13.92
CA GLU A 80 -18.95 15.76 12.95
C GLU A 80 -18.62 15.15 11.58
N LYS A 81 -19.58 14.44 11.00
CA LYS A 81 -19.45 13.78 9.70
C LYS A 81 -19.46 14.79 8.55
N VAL A 82 -18.46 14.73 7.69
CA VAL A 82 -18.36 15.52 6.46
C VAL A 82 -19.03 14.81 5.30
N PHE A 83 -18.75 13.49 5.12
CA PHE A 83 -19.44 12.63 4.18
C PHE A 83 -19.41 11.18 4.64
N SER A 84 -20.26 10.36 4.03
CA SER A 84 -20.33 8.91 4.27
C SER A 84 -20.70 8.16 3.00
N ILE A 85 -19.77 7.34 2.50
CA ILE A 85 -19.95 6.56 1.28
C ILE A 85 -20.25 5.12 1.68
N PRO A 86 -21.46 4.58 1.43
CA PRO A 86 -21.73 3.15 1.59
C PRO A 86 -20.79 2.35 0.69
N ILE A 87 -20.11 1.32 1.24
CA ILE A 87 -19.13 0.55 0.47
C ILE A 87 -19.32 -0.96 0.55
N ALA A 88 -19.93 -1.50 1.60
CA ALA A 88 -20.03 -2.94 1.81
C ALA A 88 -20.61 -3.70 0.59
N GLN A 89 -21.88 -3.51 0.34
CA GLN A 89 -22.55 -4.14 -0.80
C GLN A 89 -22.33 -3.35 -2.10
N GLU A 90 -22.20 -2.03 -1.99
CA GLU A 90 -22.01 -1.14 -3.13
C GLU A 90 -20.70 -1.43 -3.88
N ALA A 91 -19.62 -1.79 -3.19
CA ALA A 91 -18.36 -2.14 -3.85
C ALA A 91 -18.53 -3.34 -4.79
N ARG A 92 -19.19 -4.41 -4.31
CA ARG A 92 -19.47 -5.59 -5.15
C ARG A 92 -20.42 -5.26 -6.30
N ARG A 93 -21.50 -4.51 -6.01
CA ARG A 93 -22.50 -4.15 -7.02
C ARG A 93 -21.94 -3.25 -8.12
N ARG A 94 -21.15 -2.23 -7.73
CA ARG A 94 -20.65 -1.19 -8.63
C ARG A 94 -19.37 -1.57 -9.35
N TYR A 95 -18.43 -2.19 -8.63
CA TYR A 95 -17.09 -2.49 -9.12
C TYR A 95 -16.80 -3.98 -9.30
N GLY A 96 -17.75 -4.86 -8.96
CA GLY A 96 -17.60 -6.32 -9.11
C GLY A 96 -16.64 -6.97 -8.10
N SER A 97 -16.19 -6.24 -7.07
CA SER A 97 -15.24 -6.76 -6.08
C SER A 97 -15.41 -6.06 -4.72
N PRO A 98 -15.12 -6.73 -3.58
CA PRO A 98 -15.32 -6.14 -2.27
C PRO A 98 -14.25 -5.09 -1.91
N TYR A 99 -14.53 -4.28 -0.89
CA TYR A 99 -13.56 -3.50 -0.14
C TYR A 99 -13.24 -4.25 1.16
N ILE A 100 -11.96 -4.48 1.46
CA ILE A 100 -11.53 -5.29 2.60
C ILE A 100 -10.48 -4.54 3.41
N HIS A 101 -10.61 -4.56 4.72
CA HIS A 101 -9.55 -4.23 5.67
C HIS A 101 -8.91 -5.53 6.16
N VAL A 102 -7.60 -5.61 6.15
CA VAL A 102 -6.88 -6.80 6.60
C VAL A 102 -5.67 -6.38 7.43
N HIS A 103 -5.25 -7.20 8.37
CA HIS A 103 -3.96 -7.02 9.00
C HIS A 103 -2.85 -7.36 8.01
N ARG A 104 -1.81 -6.54 7.92
CA ARG A 104 -0.77 -6.69 6.90
C ARG A 104 -0.04 -8.02 6.99
N ALA A 105 0.22 -8.50 8.19
CA ALA A 105 0.83 -9.82 8.40
C ALA A 105 -0.06 -10.95 7.88
N ASP A 106 -1.38 -10.85 8.07
CA ASP A 106 -2.33 -11.86 7.59
C ASP A 106 -2.37 -11.90 6.05
N LEU A 107 -2.28 -10.71 5.40
CA LEU A 107 -2.16 -10.63 3.93
C LEU A 107 -0.85 -11.25 3.43
N ILE A 108 0.27 -10.94 4.09
CA ILE A 108 1.58 -11.52 3.75
C ILE A 108 1.54 -13.05 3.90
N GLU A 109 0.96 -13.55 4.97
CA GLU A 109 0.83 -15.01 5.20
C GLU A 109 0.02 -15.69 4.10
N VAL A 110 -1.12 -15.11 3.71
CA VAL A 110 -1.94 -15.64 2.59
C VAL A 110 -1.15 -15.65 1.29
N LEU A 111 -0.45 -14.56 0.97
CA LEU A 111 0.38 -14.47 -0.24
C LEU A 111 1.56 -15.44 -0.20
N ALA A 112 2.23 -15.58 0.95
CA ALA A 112 3.35 -16.51 1.11
C ALA A 112 2.93 -17.99 0.91
N ARG A 113 1.77 -18.38 1.47
CA ARG A 113 1.20 -19.72 1.25
C ARG A 113 0.86 -19.94 -0.23
N ALA A 114 0.29 -18.95 -0.89
CA ALA A 114 -0.03 -19.04 -2.31
C ALA A 114 1.22 -19.11 -3.19
N ALA A 115 2.28 -18.38 -2.85
CA ALA A 115 3.57 -18.45 -3.53
C ALA A 115 4.21 -19.83 -3.38
N ALA A 116 4.21 -20.40 -2.17
CA ALA A 116 4.71 -21.76 -1.91
C ALA A 116 3.89 -22.80 -2.69
N PHE A 117 2.56 -22.68 -2.72
CA PHE A 117 1.71 -23.57 -3.50
C PHE A 117 1.97 -23.47 -5.02
N ALA A 118 2.34 -22.28 -5.51
CA ALA A 118 2.72 -22.06 -6.90
C ALA A 118 4.16 -22.54 -7.24
N GLY A 119 4.88 -23.15 -6.29
CA GLY A 119 6.24 -23.67 -6.50
C GLY A 119 7.34 -22.62 -6.46
N VAL A 120 7.08 -21.44 -5.90
CA VAL A 120 8.10 -20.38 -5.75
C VAL A 120 9.17 -20.80 -4.74
N ALA A 121 10.43 -20.74 -5.14
CA ALA A 121 11.56 -20.92 -4.22
C ALA A 121 11.74 -19.62 -3.40
N VAL A 122 11.69 -19.71 -2.07
CA VAL A 122 11.85 -18.56 -1.18
C VAL A 122 13.17 -18.67 -0.41
N ARG A 123 14.02 -17.66 -0.56
CA ARG A 123 15.28 -17.54 0.18
C ARG A 123 15.15 -16.40 1.20
N LEU A 124 15.07 -16.76 2.45
CA LEU A 124 15.02 -15.83 3.59
C LEU A 124 16.42 -15.54 4.14
N GLY A 125 16.54 -14.42 4.88
CA GLY A 125 17.81 -13.99 5.48
C GLY A 125 18.88 -13.60 4.47
N ALA A 126 18.48 -13.22 3.24
CA ALA A 126 19.39 -12.81 2.17
C ALA A 126 18.83 -11.57 1.44
N ARG A 127 19.71 -10.68 1.03
CA ARG A 127 19.37 -9.48 0.28
C ARG A 127 20.14 -9.42 -1.02
N VAL A 128 19.48 -9.00 -2.08
CA VAL A 128 20.16 -8.63 -3.33
C VAL A 128 21.08 -7.45 -3.06
N SER A 129 22.38 -7.63 -3.26
CA SER A 129 23.42 -6.62 -3.04
C SER A 129 23.84 -5.93 -4.33
N ALA A 130 23.89 -6.68 -5.43
CA ALA A 130 24.23 -6.18 -6.75
C ALA A 130 23.75 -7.15 -7.84
N TYR A 131 23.77 -6.72 -9.07
CA TYR A 131 23.59 -7.58 -10.23
C TYR A 131 24.57 -7.21 -11.34
N VAL A 132 24.95 -8.18 -12.13
CA VAL A 132 25.82 -7.97 -13.31
C VAL A 132 25.22 -8.69 -14.50
N ARG A 133 25.18 -8.00 -15.63
CA ARG A 133 24.82 -8.62 -16.91
C ARG A 133 26.05 -9.29 -17.50
N ASP A 134 25.88 -10.49 -17.98
CA ASP A 134 26.87 -11.18 -18.79
C ASP A 134 26.26 -11.62 -20.14
N ARG A 135 27.02 -12.42 -20.90
CA ARG A 135 26.59 -12.87 -22.24
C ARG A 135 25.38 -13.80 -22.19
N ASP A 136 25.21 -14.53 -21.07
CA ASP A 136 24.22 -15.58 -20.92
C ASP A 136 22.98 -15.14 -20.12
N GLY A 137 22.99 -13.93 -19.54
CA GLY A 137 21.86 -13.40 -18.76
C GLY A 137 22.27 -12.43 -17.66
N LEU A 138 21.66 -12.58 -16.48
CA LEU A 138 21.99 -11.82 -15.27
C LEU A 138 22.59 -12.71 -14.21
N ARG A 139 23.52 -12.19 -13.42
CA ARG A 139 24.01 -12.76 -12.18
C ARG A 139 23.67 -11.83 -11.04
N VAL A 140 22.84 -12.31 -10.15
CA VAL A 140 22.39 -11.57 -8.97
C VAL A 140 23.24 -11.98 -7.78
N GLY A 141 24.01 -11.04 -7.23
CA GLY A 141 24.80 -11.22 -6.01
C GLY A 141 23.96 -10.96 -4.77
N LEU A 142 24.11 -11.83 -3.78
CA LEU A 142 23.49 -11.69 -2.49
C LEU A 142 24.50 -11.22 -1.44
N ASP A 143 24.03 -10.57 -0.36
CA ASP A 143 24.88 -10.17 0.77
C ASP A 143 25.48 -11.34 1.54
N THR A 144 24.98 -12.55 1.35
CA THR A 144 25.56 -13.80 1.85
C THR A 144 26.77 -14.31 1.06
N GLY A 145 27.14 -13.64 -0.05
CA GLY A 145 28.17 -14.05 -0.98
C GLY A 145 27.69 -15.02 -2.08
N ALA A 146 26.46 -15.49 -2.02
CA ALA A 146 25.91 -16.35 -3.07
C ALA A 146 25.63 -15.56 -4.36
N ILE A 147 25.76 -16.25 -5.51
CA ILE A 147 25.43 -15.71 -6.83
C ILE A 147 24.31 -16.55 -7.44
N VAL A 148 23.24 -15.89 -7.87
CA VAL A 148 22.06 -16.54 -8.49
C VAL A 148 21.96 -16.10 -9.95
N PRO A 149 22.13 -17.03 -10.92
CA PRO A 149 21.91 -16.73 -12.32
C PRO A 149 20.39 -16.66 -12.62
N CYS A 150 19.98 -15.74 -13.50
CA CYS A 150 18.60 -15.61 -13.93
C CYS A 150 18.46 -14.94 -15.29
N ASP A 151 17.28 -15.05 -15.90
CA ASP A 151 16.92 -14.40 -17.15
C ASP A 151 16.35 -12.99 -16.95
N LEU A 152 15.74 -12.74 -15.76
CA LEU A 152 15.12 -11.47 -15.39
C LEU A 152 15.27 -11.22 -13.88
N LEU A 153 15.58 -9.99 -13.50
CA LEU A 153 15.55 -9.52 -12.12
C LEU A 153 14.37 -8.55 -11.93
N VAL A 154 13.52 -8.85 -10.95
CA VAL A 154 12.43 -7.97 -10.52
C VAL A 154 12.81 -7.31 -9.20
N GLY A 155 12.96 -5.99 -9.20
CA GLY A 155 13.18 -5.18 -8.01
C GLY A 155 11.85 -4.82 -7.33
N ALA A 156 11.52 -5.53 -6.25
CA ALA A 156 10.38 -5.30 -5.37
C ALA A 156 10.83 -5.02 -3.93
N ASP A 157 12.05 -4.50 -3.77
CA ASP A 157 12.79 -4.32 -2.52
C ASP A 157 12.52 -2.96 -1.84
N GLY A 158 11.37 -2.34 -2.18
CA GLY A 158 10.77 -1.24 -1.46
C GLY A 158 11.43 0.12 -1.69
N MET A 159 11.10 1.09 -0.84
CA MET A 159 11.52 2.48 -0.97
C MET A 159 13.05 2.65 -1.06
N ARG A 160 13.82 1.81 -0.36
CA ARG A 160 15.30 1.81 -0.36
C ARG A 160 15.89 0.77 -1.32
N SER A 161 15.24 0.55 -2.45
CA SER A 161 15.60 -0.46 -3.43
C SER A 161 17.08 -0.39 -3.84
N THR A 162 17.79 -1.49 -3.64
CA THR A 162 19.15 -1.69 -4.11
C THR A 162 19.16 -1.87 -5.63
N VAL A 163 18.16 -2.58 -6.16
CA VAL A 163 18.02 -2.79 -7.61
C VAL A 163 17.87 -1.45 -8.33
N ARG A 164 16.99 -0.55 -7.83
CA ARG A 164 16.83 0.80 -8.39
C ARG A 164 18.13 1.62 -8.34
N ARG A 165 18.82 1.62 -7.20
CA ARG A 165 20.07 2.39 -7.04
C ARG A 165 21.15 1.99 -8.04
N GLN A 166 21.21 0.72 -8.40
CA GLN A 166 22.15 0.26 -9.41
C GLN A 166 21.67 0.54 -10.84
N MET A 167 20.34 0.60 -11.05
CA MET A 167 19.73 0.81 -12.36
C MET A 167 19.85 2.26 -12.83
N MET A 168 19.85 3.22 -11.91
CA MET A 168 19.84 4.66 -12.24
C MET A 168 20.52 5.50 -11.16
N VAL A 169 20.88 6.73 -11.53
CA VAL A 169 21.38 7.70 -10.54
C VAL A 169 20.32 7.92 -9.46
N GLU A 170 20.71 7.74 -8.22
CA GLU A 170 19.81 7.85 -7.09
C GLU A 170 19.29 9.28 -6.93
N GLN A 171 17.98 9.41 -6.85
CA GLN A 171 17.33 10.61 -6.34
C GLN A 171 16.99 10.36 -4.87
N GLU A 172 17.49 11.17 -3.97
CA GLU A 172 17.16 11.05 -2.56
C GLU A 172 15.65 11.22 -2.34
N PRO A 173 15.05 10.41 -1.44
CA PRO A 173 13.66 10.61 -1.07
C PRO A 173 13.50 11.97 -0.39
N ARG A 174 12.42 12.67 -0.73
CA ARG A 174 12.09 13.94 -0.10
C ARG A 174 11.22 13.71 1.13
N TYR A 175 11.65 14.26 2.28
CA TYR A 175 10.80 14.32 3.47
C TYR A 175 9.54 15.18 3.18
N THR A 176 8.38 14.66 3.51
CA THR A 176 7.10 15.33 3.21
C THR A 176 6.72 16.40 4.22
N GLY A 177 7.51 16.60 5.28
CA GLY A 177 7.15 17.47 6.41
C GLY A 177 6.13 16.82 7.35
N ALA A 178 5.98 15.50 7.31
CA ALA A 178 5.03 14.79 8.15
C ALA A 178 5.59 13.45 8.64
N VAL A 179 5.11 13.05 9.82
CA VAL A 179 5.34 11.73 10.40
C VAL A 179 4.04 10.95 10.47
N ALA A 180 4.14 9.63 10.47
CA ALA A 180 2.99 8.77 10.66
C ALA A 180 3.17 7.92 11.94
N TRP A 181 2.19 7.99 12.81
CA TRP A 181 1.98 7.12 13.94
C TRP A 181 1.17 5.90 13.53
N ARG A 182 1.45 4.77 14.14
CA ARG A 182 0.75 3.52 13.86
C ARG A 182 0.63 2.66 15.10
N MET A 183 -0.57 2.13 15.32
CA MET A 183 -0.83 1.15 16.35
C MET A 183 -2.08 0.33 16.06
N THR A 184 -2.22 -0.75 16.78
CA THR A 184 -3.46 -1.54 16.84
C THR A 184 -3.85 -1.72 18.31
N VAL A 185 -5.15 -1.65 18.59
CA VAL A 185 -5.71 -1.88 19.92
C VAL A 185 -6.88 -2.85 19.85
N PRO A 186 -7.25 -3.56 20.93
CA PRO A 186 -8.46 -4.35 20.97
C PRO A 186 -9.72 -3.52 20.67
N ALA A 187 -10.70 -4.12 20.02
CA ALA A 187 -11.87 -3.38 19.54
C ALA A 187 -12.85 -2.99 20.68
N ASP A 188 -12.75 -3.63 21.82
CA ASP A 188 -13.55 -3.36 23.03
C ASP A 188 -13.21 -2.02 23.71
N VAL A 189 -12.04 -1.45 23.42
CA VAL A 189 -11.67 -0.09 23.92
C VAL A 189 -12.52 1.01 23.29
N ALA A 190 -13.13 0.76 22.14
CA ALA A 190 -14.03 1.70 21.47
C ALA A 190 -15.21 0.93 20.82
N PRO A 191 -16.12 0.38 21.61
CA PRO A 191 -17.23 -0.45 21.11
C PRO A 191 -18.14 0.32 20.15
N ASP A 192 -18.31 1.62 20.37
CA ASP A 192 -19.16 2.52 19.56
C ASP A 192 -18.48 2.99 18.25
N LEU A 193 -17.21 2.64 18.01
CA LEU A 193 -16.57 2.96 16.74
C LEU A 193 -17.32 2.22 15.62
N PRO A 194 -17.87 2.95 14.62
CA PRO A 194 -18.59 2.33 13.52
C PRO A 194 -17.73 1.33 12.75
N GLN A 195 -18.36 0.35 12.13
CA GLN A 195 -17.69 -0.56 11.17
C GLN A 195 -17.42 0.18 9.85
N ALA A 196 -16.54 1.17 9.92
CA ALA A 196 -16.21 2.08 8.84
C ALA A 196 -14.70 2.26 8.71
N ALA A 197 -14.25 2.71 7.54
CA ALA A 197 -12.96 3.39 7.42
C ALA A 197 -13.20 4.87 7.62
N ILE A 198 -12.65 5.46 8.67
CA ILE A 198 -12.91 6.86 9.03
C ILE A 198 -11.61 7.66 8.94
N VAL A 199 -11.62 8.70 8.12
CA VAL A 199 -10.61 9.75 8.14
C VAL A 199 -11.08 10.85 9.08
N TRP A 200 -10.32 11.13 10.14
CA TRP A 200 -10.53 12.21 11.07
C TRP A 200 -9.60 13.36 10.67
N ALA A 201 -10.15 14.44 10.16
CA ALA A 201 -9.38 15.56 9.62
C ALA A 201 -9.24 16.69 10.64
N GLY A 202 -8.06 17.33 10.70
CA GLY A 202 -7.79 18.45 11.59
C GLY A 202 -6.63 19.32 11.13
N PRO A 203 -6.39 20.46 11.81
CA PRO A 203 -5.28 21.35 11.45
C PRO A 203 -3.91 20.68 11.55
N GLY A 204 -3.19 20.60 10.42
CA GLY A 204 -1.85 20.02 10.35
C GLY A 204 -1.77 18.52 10.68
N ARG A 205 -2.89 17.82 10.79
CA ARG A 205 -2.94 16.39 11.16
C ARG A 205 -4.22 15.72 10.75
N HIS A 206 -4.16 14.41 10.59
CA HIS A 206 -5.35 13.55 10.45
C HIS A 206 -5.10 12.18 11.09
N ALA A 207 -6.17 11.49 11.41
CA ALA A 207 -6.09 10.09 11.79
C ALA A 207 -6.99 9.25 10.89
N VAL A 208 -6.66 7.98 10.76
CA VAL A 208 -7.47 6.99 10.06
C VAL A 208 -7.71 5.81 10.99
N THR A 209 -8.98 5.49 11.23
CA THR A 209 -9.38 4.36 12.07
C THR A 209 -10.24 3.38 11.29
N TYR A 210 -10.01 2.10 11.49
CA TYR A 210 -10.84 1.03 10.93
C TYR A 210 -10.60 -0.29 11.65
N ARG A 211 -11.60 -1.18 11.58
CA ARG A 211 -11.52 -2.52 12.19
C ARG A 211 -10.82 -3.50 11.24
N ILE A 212 -10.01 -4.38 11.82
CA ILE A 212 -9.28 -5.48 11.15
C ILE A 212 -9.50 -6.78 11.94
N ARG A 213 -8.99 -7.92 11.44
CA ARG A 213 -9.11 -9.25 12.04
C ARG A 213 -10.55 -9.54 12.47
N ARG A 214 -11.48 -9.53 11.49
CA ARG A 214 -12.92 -9.76 11.69
C ARG A 214 -13.58 -8.79 12.68
N GLY A 215 -12.96 -7.63 12.92
CA GLY A 215 -13.47 -6.61 13.83
C GLY A 215 -12.91 -6.67 15.25
N GLU A 216 -12.01 -7.61 15.53
CA GLU A 216 -11.40 -7.82 16.85
C GLU A 216 -10.41 -6.71 17.24
N LEU A 217 -9.75 -6.11 16.24
CA LEU A 217 -8.79 -5.05 16.44
C LEU A 217 -9.21 -3.76 15.72
N ILE A 218 -8.86 -2.63 16.31
CA ILE A 218 -8.89 -1.32 15.68
C ILE A 218 -7.47 -0.97 15.23
N ASN A 219 -7.31 -0.64 13.96
CA ASN A 219 -6.12 -0.03 13.46
C ASN A 219 -6.24 1.49 13.53
N PHE A 220 -5.21 2.15 14.03
CA PHE A 220 -5.06 3.59 14.06
C PHE A 220 -3.79 3.99 13.30
N VAL A 221 -3.95 4.94 12.39
CA VAL A 221 -2.83 5.62 11.72
C VAL A 221 -3.04 7.11 11.92
N GLY A 222 -2.12 7.76 12.62
CA GLY A 222 -2.13 9.22 12.81
C GLY A 222 -1.04 9.87 11.98
N VAL A 223 -1.34 10.92 11.23
CA VAL A 223 -0.35 11.70 10.48
C VAL A 223 -0.30 13.11 11.02
N VAL A 224 0.90 13.60 11.28
CA VAL A 224 1.14 14.92 11.87
C VAL A 224 2.21 15.65 11.07
N GLU A 225 1.92 16.89 10.68
CA GLU A 225 2.93 17.80 10.10
C GLU A 225 3.91 18.22 11.19
N THR A 226 5.18 17.99 10.95
CA THR A 226 6.25 18.32 11.92
C THR A 226 7.61 18.42 11.24
N ASP A 227 8.45 19.31 11.75
CA ASP A 227 9.86 19.38 11.37
C ASP A 227 10.72 18.38 12.17
N ARG A 228 10.14 17.70 13.16
CA ARG A 228 10.84 16.68 13.94
C ARG A 228 11.03 15.43 13.12
N TRP A 229 12.27 14.94 13.09
CA TRP A 229 12.65 13.72 12.38
C TRP A 229 12.82 12.57 13.37
N PRO A 230 11.85 11.64 13.49
CA PRO A 230 11.95 10.53 14.44
C PRO A 230 12.89 9.41 13.99
N GLY A 231 13.45 9.52 12.77
CA GLY A 231 14.21 8.46 12.11
C GLY A 231 13.47 7.90 10.90
N GLU A 232 14.15 7.03 10.16
CA GLU A 232 13.62 6.51 8.88
C GLU A 232 13.13 5.07 9.00
N SER A 233 13.25 4.42 10.16
CA SER A 233 12.85 3.03 10.31
C SER A 233 11.33 2.93 10.42
N TRP A 234 10.77 2.01 9.65
CA TRP A 234 9.35 1.70 9.64
C TRP A 234 8.83 1.10 10.97
N ASP A 235 9.72 0.48 11.74
CA ASP A 235 9.46 -0.21 13.00
C ASP A 235 10.04 0.54 14.21
N GLN A 236 10.31 1.85 14.07
CA GLN A 236 10.82 2.64 15.16
C GLN A 236 9.75 2.77 16.26
N PRO A 237 10.04 2.31 17.49
CA PRO A 237 9.13 2.52 18.61
C PRO A 237 8.89 4.00 18.85
N GLY A 238 7.61 4.36 19.02
CA GLY A 238 7.17 5.69 19.41
C GLY A 238 6.83 5.76 20.89
N ASN A 239 6.71 6.97 21.41
CA ASN A 239 6.24 7.20 22.78
C ASN A 239 4.72 7.40 22.76
N PRO A 240 3.92 6.57 23.46
CA PRO A 240 2.46 6.74 23.54
C PRO A 240 2.00 8.10 24.08
N THR A 241 2.80 8.75 24.96
CA THR A 241 2.48 10.09 25.45
C THR A 241 2.54 11.13 24.34
N ASP A 242 3.61 11.10 23.52
CA ASP A 242 3.76 12.03 22.41
C ASP A 242 2.64 11.84 21.37
N LEU A 243 2.25 10.59 21.13
CA LEU A 243 1.10 10.26 20.29
C LEU A 243 -0.20 10.85 20.85
N ALA A 244 -0.45 10.71 22.15
CA ALA A 244 -1.63 11.25 22.81
C ALA A 244 -1.66 12.78 22.75
N ASP A 245 -0.53 13.44 22.95
CA ASP A 245 -0.39 14.90 22.87
C ASP A 245 -0.64 15.41 21.43
N ASP A 246 -0.15 14.68 20.41
CA ASP A 246 -0.37 15.01 19.02
C ASP A 246 -1.87 15.03 18.64
N PHE A 247 -2.72 14.25 19.30
CA PHE A 247 -4.16 14.17 19.03
C PHE A 247 -5.03 14.66 20.19
N GLY A 248 -4.44 15.41 21.13
CA GLY A 248 -5.17 16.00 22.25
C GLY A 248 -6.36 16.86 21.82
N GLY A 249 -7.48 16.71 22.54
CA GLY A 249 -8.72 17.44 22.29
C GLY A 249 -9.52 16.98 21.07
N TRP A 250 -9.25 15.78 20.56
CA TRP A 250 -10.07 15.16 19.51
C TRP A 250 -11.31 14.48 20.12
N ALA A 251 -12.35 14.35 19.28
CA ALA A 251 -13.60 13.74 19.72
C ALA A 251 -13.47 12.23 19.98
N PRO A 252 -14.31 11.69 20.87
CA PRO A 252 -14.42 10.23 21.00
C PRO A 252 -14.71 9.55 19.67
N PRO A 253 -14.19 8.33 19.45
CA PRO A 253 -13.45 7.50 20.41
C PRO A 253 -11.92 7.66 20.34
N ILE A 254 -11.40 8.70 19.72
CA ILE A 254 -9.94 8.86 19.53
C ILE A 254 -9.19 8.84 20.87
N PRO A 255 -9.59 9.60 21.92
CA PRO A 255 -8.90 9.55 23.20
C PRO A 255 -8.83 8.14 23.82
N ASP A 256 -9.92 7.38 23.75
CA ASP A 256 -10.00 6.03 24.32
C ASP A 256 -9.03 5.07 23.61
N ILE A 257 -8.96 5.17 22.27
CA ILE A 257 -8.02 4.41 21.44
C ILE A 257 -6.58 4.75 21.81
N LEU A 258 -6.24 6.04 21.99
CA LEU A 258 -4.88 6.48 22.30
C LEU A 258 -4.41 6.06 23.68
N VAL A 259 -5.26 6.19 24.70
CA VAL A 259 -4.94 5.77 26.07
C VAL A 259 -4.70 4.27 26.18
N SER A 260 -5.33 3.47 25.33
CA SER A 260 -5.18 2.01 25.29
C SER A 260 -3.89 1.53 24.62
N ALA A 261 -3.11 2.44 24.04
CA ALA A 261 -1.91 2.10 23.30
C ALA A 261 -0.79 1.58 24.22
N SER A 262 -0.56 0.27 24.22
CA SER A 262 0.61 -0.33 24.89
C SER A 262 1.90 -0.18 24.07
N GLN A 263 1.77 -0.12 22.75
CA GLN A 263 2.87 0.07 21.79
C GLN A 263 2.38 0.93 20.62
N CYS A 264 3.24 1.84 20.18
CA CYS A 264 3.04 2.56 18.93
C CYS A 264 4.36 2.67 18.18
N PHE A 265 4.27 2.89 16.89
CA PHE A 265 5.42 3.10 16.00
C PHE A 265 5.28 4.44 15.32
N VAL A 266 6.42 5.07 15.02
CA VAL A 266 6.47 6.36 14.33
C VAL A 266 7.55 6.33 13.25
N TRP A 267 7.24 6.88 12.08
CA TRP A 267 8.22 7.02 11.01
C TRP A 267 7.98 8.29 10.20
N ALA A 268 9.05 8.83 9.65
CA ALA A 268 8.96 9.96 8.73
C ALA A 268 8.37 9.54 7.39
N LEU A 269 7.47 10.34 6.86
CA LEU A 269 6.90 10.11 5.54
C LEU A 269 7.79 10.73 4.47
N PHE A 270 8.12 9.91 3.49
CA PHE A 270 8.89 10.29 2.32
C PHE A 270 8.09 10.11 1.05
N ASP A 271 8.36 10.92 0.07
CA ASP A 271 7.92 10.70 -1.29
C ASP A 271 9.09 10.79 -2.29
N ARG A 272 8.84 10.38 -3.51
CA ARG A 272 9.73 10.55 -4.66
C ARG A 272 8.94 11.06 -5.84
N ASP A 273 9.60 11.80 -6.71
CA ASP A 273 9.03 12.10 -8.01
C ASP A 273 8.99 10.83 -8.87
N PRO A 274 8.07 10.75 -9.84
CA PRO A 274 7.99 9.61 -10.73
C PRO A 274 9.32 9.34 -11.42
N LEU A 275 9.77 8.09 -11.37
CA LEU A 275 11.03 7.70 -12.01
C LEU A 275 10.97 7.88 -13.53
N PRO A 276 12.07 8.25 -14.18
CA PRO A 276 12.14 8.41 -15.63
C PRO A 276 11.92 7.09 -16.37
N THR A 277 12.40 5.97 -15.82
CA THR A 277 12.21 4.62 -16.36
C THR A 277 12.01 3.61 -15.23
N TRP A 278 11.30 2.50 -15.51
CA TRP A 278 11.06 1.42 -14.58
C TRP A 278 11.78 0.13 -14.96
N SER A 279 12.35 0.09 -16.15
CA SER A 279 12.95 -1.12 -16.68
C SER A 279 14.14 -0.84 -17.61
N GLY A 280 14.99 -1.84 -17.76
CA GLY A 280 16.12 -1.84 -18.69
C GLY A 280 17.01 -3.07 -18.49
N ASP A 281 17.60 -3.57 -19.58
CA ASP A 281 18.60 -4.65 -19.53
C ASP A 281 18.19 -5.88 -18.71
N ARG A 282 16.98 -6.38 -18.89
CA ARG A 282 16.41 -7.53 -18.16
C ARG A 282 16.24 -7.28 -16.64
N VAL A 283 16.13 -6.01 -16.24
CA VAL A 283 15.80 -5.60 -14.87
C VAL A 283 14.54 -4.78 -14.91
N VAL A 284 13.61 -5.00 -13.97
CA VAL A 284 12.35 -4.25 -13.87
C VAL A 284 12.00 -3.97 -12.42
N LEU A 285 11.46 -2.80 -12.15
CA LEU A 285 11.00 -2.38 -10.83
C LEU A 285 9.48 -2.49 -10.74
N LEU A 286 8.97 -2.76 -9.52
CA LEU A 286 7.55 -2.70 -9.20
C LEU A 286 7.29 -2.22 -7.76
N GLY A 287 6.08 -1.74 -7.52
CA GLY A 287 5.65 -1.27 -6.20
C GLY A 287 6.51 -0.11 -5.68
N ASP A 288 6.79 -0.10 -4.36
CA ASP A 288 7.53 0.99 -3.73
C ASP A 288 8.99 1.12 -4.21
N ALA A 289 9.52 0.13 -4.94
CA ALA A 289 10.82 0.25 -5.58
C ALA A 289 10.81 1.26 -6.73
N CYS A 290 9.66 1.45 -7.40
CA CYS A 290 9.53 2.41 -8.50
C CYS A 290 8.57 3.59 -8.23
N HIS A 291 7.54 3.43 -7.41
CA HIS A 291 6.55 4.50 -7.15
C HIS A 291 6.11 4.56 -5.69
N PRO A 292 7.02 4.74 -4.72
CA PRO A 292 6.62 4.91 -3.32
C PRO A 292 5.67 6.09 -3.21
N MET A 293 4.62 5.92 -2.42
CA MET A 293 3.57 6.93 -2.29
C MET A 293 3.15 7.16 -0.84
N PRO A 294 2.77 8.39 -0.48
CA PRO A 294 2.19 8.67 0.83
C PRO A 294 0.91 7.86 1.06
N PRO A 295 0.60 7.49 2.31
CA PRO A 295 -0.52 6.59 2.63
C PRO A 295 -1.92 7.21 2.45
N PHE A 296 -2.01 8.46 1.99
CA PHE A 296 -3.24 9.28 2.00
C PHE A 296 -4.34 8.84 1.02
N GLN A 297 -4.06 7.85 0.18
CA GLN A 297 -5.04 7.26 -0.74
C GLN A 297 -5.23 5.75 -0.50
N ALA A 298 -4.46 5.16 0.41
CA ALA A 298 -4.43 3.73 0.70
C ALA A 298 -4.23 2.84 -0.56
N GLN A 299 -3.40 3.27 -1.53
CA GLN A 299 -3.24 2.61 -2.82
C GLN A 299 -1.88 1.93 -3.04
N GLY A 300 -0.89 2.08 -2.16
CA GLY A 300 0.44 1.51 -2.38
C GLY A 300 0.41 0.00 -2.67
N ALA A 301 -0.25 -0.78 -1.82
CA ALA A 301 -0.40 -2.22 -2.05
C ALA A 301 -1.22 -2.55 -3.29
N ALA A 302 -2.28 -1.79 -3.57
CA ALA A 302 -3.09 -1.98 -4.77
C ALA A 302 -2.25 -1.80 -6.04
N MET A 303 -1.44 -0.75 -6.10
CA MET A 303 -0.56 -0.51 -7.25
C MET A 303 0.46 -1.62 -7.41
N ALA A 304 1.08 -2.09 -6.33
CA ALA A 304 2.05 -3.19 -6.39
C ALA A 304 1.42 -4.53 -6.85
N ILE A 305 0.18 -4.83 -6.42
CA ILE A 305 -0.58 -6.00 -6.90
C ILE A 305 -0.93 -5.87 -8.38
N GLU A 306 -1.38 -4.69 -8.81
CA GLU A 306 -1.67 -4.43 -10.22
C GLU A 306 -0.41 -4.55 -11.09
N ASP A 307 0.74 -4.01 -10.62
CA ASP A 307 2.02 -4.10 -11.30
C ASP A 307 2.42 -5.56 -11.53
N ALA A 308 2.33 -6.39 -10.50
CA ALA A 308 2.68 -7.80 -10.54
C ALA A 308 1.93 -8.55 -11.65
N ILE A 309 0.62 -8.31 -11.76
CA ILE A 309 -0.24 -8.97 -12.75
C ILE A 309 0.06 -8.47 -14.16
N VAL A 310 0.20 -7.15 -14.34
CA VAL A 310 0.49 -6.59 -15.68
C VAL A 310 1.88 -7.01 -16.16
N LEU A 311 2.89 -7.04 -15.28
CA LEU A 311 4.21 -7.54 -15.61
C LEU A 311 4.15 -9.00 -16.08
N ALA A 312 3.46 -9.87 -15.33
CA ALA A 312 3.30 -11.27 -15.71
C ALA A 312 2.59 -11.44 -17.06
N LYS A 313 1.54 -10.66 -17.34
CA LYS A 313 0.84 -10.67 -18.63
C LYS A 313 1.76 -10.22 -19.79
N CYS A 314 2.53 -9.14 -19.61
CA CYS A 314 3.46 -8.68 -20.62
C CYS A 314 4.54 -9.74 -20.94
N LEU A 315 5.11 -10.36 -19.89
CA LEU A 315 6.11 -11.41 -20.05
C LEU A 315 5.53 -12.71 -20.63
N GLN A 316 4.28 -13.04 -20.34
CA GLN A 316 3.58 -14.17 -20.96
C GLN A 316 3.38 -13.94 -22.47
N ALA A 317 3.01 -12.73 -22.86
CA ALA A 317 2.72 -12.39 -24.26
C ALA A 317 3.99 -12.21 -25.12
N HIS A 318 5.06 -11.64 -24.57
CA HIS A 318 6.24 -11.19 -25.34
C HIS A 318 7.56 -11.82 -24.86
N GLY A 319 7.52 -12.77 -23.92
CA GLY A 319 8.72 -13.36 -23.32
C GLY A 319 9.52 -12.36 -22.50
N VAL A 320 10.74 -12.76 -22.07
CA VAL A 320 11.68 -11.85 -21.39
C VAL A 320 12.38 -11.00 -22.47
N SER A 321 11.74 -9.91 -22.86
CA SER A 321 12.18 -8.99 -23.89
C SER A 321 12.09 -7.54 -23.42
N GLN A 322 12.83 -6.64 -24.08
CA GLN A 322 12.72 -5.21 -23.79
C GLN A 322 11.32 -4.67 -24.15
N ASP A 323 10.68 -5.23 -25.18
CA ASP A 323 9.32 -4.85 -25.56
C ASP A 323 8.30 -5.17 -24.46
N ALA A 324 8.39 -6.35 -23.83
CA ALA A 324 7.56 -6.72 -22.69
C ALA A 324 7.71 -5.74 -21.52
N LEU A 325 8.95 -5.37 -21.20
CA LEU A 325 9.25 -4.46 -20.08
C LEU A 325 8.80 -3.03 -20.39
N THR A 326 9.01 -2.57 -21.62
CA THR A 326 8.55 -1.26 -22.08
C THR A 326 7.02 -1.19 -22.06
N ARG A 327 6.35 -2.26 -22.52
CA ARG A 327 4.88 -2.35 -22.50
C ARG A 327 4.32 -2.30 -21.06
N TYR A 328 4.95 -3.03 -20.15
CA TYR A 328 4.61 -2.97 -18.73
C TYR A 328 4.70 -1.53 -18.19
N GLU A 329 5.82 -0.84 -18.42
CA GLU A 329 6.02 0.54 -18.00
C GLU A 329 4.97 1.49 -18.58
N GLN A 330 4.69 1.40 -19.89
CA GLN A 330 3.66 2.20 -20.56
C GLN A 330 2.28 2.03 -19.98
N LEU A 331 1.92 0.82 -19.57
CA LEU A 331 0.60 0.52 -18.98
C LEU A 331 0.49 0.97 -17.53
N ARG A 332 1.57 0.88 -16.74
CA ARG A 332 1.50 1.06 -15.31
C ARG A 332 1.88 2.46 -14.83
N LYS A 333 2.93 3.04 -15.41
CA LYS A 333 3.50 4.32 -14.98
C LYS A 333 2.50 5.48 -15.00
N PRO A 334 1.68 5.69 -16.05
CA PRO A 334 0.70 6.78 -16.04
C PRO A 334 -0.32 6.64 -14.91
N ARG A 335 -0.78 5.39 -14.64
CA ARG A 335 -1.74 5.11 -13.57
C ARG A 335 -1.13 5.34 -12.19
N ALA A 336 0.04 4.78 -11.91
CA ALA A 336 0.74 4.95 -10.63
C ALA A 336 1.05 6.44 -10.37
N THR A 337 1.49 7.19 -11.38
CA THR A 337 1.75 8.63 -11.29
C THR A 337 0.48 9.42 -10.95
N LYS A 338 -0.66 9.08 -11.57
CA LYS A 338 -1.94 9.72 -11.28
C LYS A 338 -2.41 9.43 -9.84
N VAL A 339 -2.23 8.20 -9.36
CA VAL A 339 -2.56 7.82 -7.99
C VAL A 339 -1.66 8.54 -6.99
N LEU A 340 -0.35 8.63 -7.26
CA LEU A 340 0.60 9.38 -6.44
C LEU A 340 0.21 10.86 -6.32
N ALA A 341 -0.14 11.50 -7.44
CA ALA A 341 -0.60 12.89 -7.44
C ALA A 341 -1.88 13.08 -6.61
N SER A 342 -2.83 12.14 -6.73
CA SER A 342 -4.06 12.13 -5.92
C SER A 342 -3.77 11.95 -4.43
N ALA A 343 -2.84 11.06 -4.08
CA ALA A 343 -2.43 10.86 -2.69
C ALA A 343 -1.82 12.13 -2.09
N ARG A 344 -0.92 12.81 -2.82
CA ARG A 344 -0.34 14.10 -2.40
C ARG A 344 -1.42 15.16 -2.16
N ALA A 345 -2.42 15.26 -3.02
CA ALA A 345 -3.51 16.23 -2.90
C ALA A 345 -4.39 16.00 -1.66
N ASN A 346 -4.58 14.75 -1.23
CA ASN A 346 -5.39 14.41 -0.07
C ASN A 346 -4.80 14.95 1.24
N MET A 347 -3.47 15.05 1.39
CA MET A 347 -2.86 15.66 2.56
C MET A 347 -3.39 17.08 2.77
N GLY A 348 -3.37 17.91 1.74
CA GLY A 348 -3.90 19.27 1.82
C GLY A 348 -5.41 19.33 2.08
N LEU A 349 -6.17 18.31 1.68
CA LEU A 349 -7.60 18.21 2.00
C LEU A 349 -7.82 17.89 3.49
N PHE A 350 -7.05 16.95 4.04
CA PHE A 350 -7.23 16.49 5.43
C PHE A 350 -6.66 17.46 6.47
N HIS A 351 -5.68 18.31 6.11
CA HIS A 351 -4.91 19.17 7.01
C HIS A 351 -5.30 20.65 6.92
N ARG A 352 -6.59 20.98 6.69
CA ARG A 352 -7.02 22.39 6.63
C ARG A 352 -6.69 23.14 7.91
N SER A 353 -5.90 24.20 7.79
CA SER A 353 -5.17 24.84 8.88
C SER A 353 -6.03 25.56 9.92
N ASN A 354 -7.24 26.02 9.57
CA ASN A 354 -8.09 26.78 10.47
C ASN A 354 -9.59 26.55 10.20
N ALA A 355 -10.44 27.01 11.12
CA ALA A 355 -11.89 26.82 11.05
C ALA A 355 -12.53 27.40 9.79
N LEU A 356 -12.03 28.53 9.28
CA LEU A 356 -12.57 29.16 8.06
C LEU A 356 -12.28 28.30 6.82
N THR A 357 -11.03 27.82 6.67
CA THR A 357 -10.66 26.95 5.55
C THR A 357 -11.36 25.60 5.64
N GLN A 358 -11.57 25.08 6.85
CA GLN A 358 -12.37 23.86 7.08
C GLN A 358 -13.83 24.09 6.67
N ALA A 359 -14.46 25.16 7.14
CA ALA A 359 -15.84 25.49 6.77
C ALA A 359 -16.01 25.69 5.26
N ALA A 360 -15.09 26.41 4.63
CA ALA A 360 -15.11 26.66 3.19
C ALA A 360 -14.88 25.39 2.35
N THR A 361 -14.15 24.40 2.88
CA THR A 361 -13.87 23.13 2.18
C THR A 361 -14.92 22.08 2.52
N TYR A 362 -15.19 21.86 3.81
CA TYR A 362 -16.06 20.77 4.25
C TYR A 362 -17.54 21.10 4.19
N GLY A 363 -17.93 22.39 4.26
CA GLY A 363 -19.32 22.83 4.09
C GLY A 363 -19.91 22.40 2.74
N PRO A 364 -19.29 22.77 1.62
CA PRO A 364 -19.71 22.29 0.30
C PRO A 364 -19.68 20.77 0.15
N MET A 365 -18.71 20.06 0.77
CA MET A 365 -18.66 18.60 0.74
C MET A 365 -19.83 17.96 1.49
N LYS A 366 -20.21 18.47 2.67
CA LYS A 366 -21.41 18.04 3.40
C LYS A 366 -22.69 18.26 2.58
N LEU A 367 -22.79 19.42 1.93
CA LEU A 367 -23.94 19.73 1.09
C LEU A 367 -23.98 18.79 -0.13
N ALA A 368 -22.84 18.52 -0.76
CA ALA A 368 -22.75 17.60 -1.88
C ALA A 368 -23.11 16.16 -1.48
N ASP A 369 -22.64 15.69 -0.32
CA ASP A 369 -23.00 14.37 0.20
C ASP A 369 -24.51 14.23 0.44
N ARG A 370 -25.13 15.29 0.95
CA ARG A 370 -26.58 15.32 1.20
C ARG A 370 -27.42 15.40 -0.06
N LEU A 371 -27.03 16.26 -1.04
CA LEU A 371 -27.85 16.55 -2.22
C LEU A 371 -27.47 15.68 -3.43
N PHE A 372 -26.21 15.31 -3.55
CA PHE A 372 -25.65 14.61 -4.70
C PHE A 372 -24.75 13.44 -4.28
N PRO A 373 -25.24 12.47 -3.48
CA PRO A 373 -24.40 11.38 -2.96
C PRO A 373 -23.79 10.53 -4.06
N ALA A 374 -24.44 10.39 -5.21
CA ALA A 374 -23.89 9.68 -6.37
C ALA A 374 -22.63 10.36 -6.92
N PHE A 375 -22.59 11.69 -6.93
CA PHE A 375 -21.43 12.47 -7.35
C PHE A 375 -20.25 12.28 -6.39
N VAL A 376 -20.49 12.32 -5.07
CA VAL A 376 -19.43 12.09 -4.07
C VAL A 376 -18.82 10.69 -4.23
N ARG A 377 -19.66 9.68 -4.44
CA ARG A 377 -19.23 8.28 -4.67
C ARG A 377 -18.39 8.14 -5.95
N SER A 378 -18.80 8.79 -7.04
CA SER A 378 -18.11 8.65 -8.33
C SER A 378 -16.69 9.21 -8.36
N ARG A 379 -16.30 10.01 -7.36
CA ARG A 379 -14.94 10.54 -7.23
C ARG A 379 -13.85 9.47 -7.13
N GLN A 380 -14.21 8.26 -6.70
CA GLN A 380 -13.29 7.13 -6.55
C GLN A 380 -13.37 6.14 -7.72
N ASP A 381 -14.32 6.30 -8.65
CA ASP A 381 -14.56 5.32 -9.73
C ASP A 381 -13.32 5.05 -10.57
N TRP A 382 -12.57 6.08 -10.94
CA TRP A 382 -11.36 5.96 -11.75
C TRP A 382 -10.26 5.10 -11.10
N ILE A 383 -10.29 4.91 -9.76
CA ILE A 383 -9.41 4.03 -9.01
C ILE A 383 -10.06 2.65 -8.90
N TYR A 384 -11.29 2.59 -8.36
CA TYR A 384 -11.93 1.35 -7.92
C TYR A 384 -12.47 0.51 -9.07
N ASP A 385 -12.88 1.15 -10.18
CA ASP A 385 -13.41 0.44 -11.34
C ASP A 385 -12.32 -0.25 -12.18
N TYR A 386 -11.08 0.17 -12.05
CA TYR A 386 -9.97 -0.43 -12.78
C TYR A 386 -9.85 -1.93 -12.48
N ASP A 387 -9.84 -2.73 -13.56
CA ASP A 387 -9.70 -4.18 -13.47
C ASP A 387 -8.45 -4.64 -14.22
N VAL A 388 -7.42 -4.92 -13.43
CA VAL A 388 -6.11 -5.36 -13.94
C VAL A 388 -6.18 -6.69 -14.70
N ARG A 389 -7.22 -7.52 -14.45
CA ARG A 389 -7.42 -8.81 -15.13
C ARG A 389 -7.74 -8.64 -16.62
N HIS A 390 -8.35 -7.52 -16.97
CA HIS A 390 -8.81 -7.21 -18.33
C HIS A 390 -7.86 -6.27 -19.11
N VAL A 391 -6.73 -5.90 -18.53
CA VAL A 391 -5.72 -5.07 -19.23
C VAL A 391 -5.17 -5.83 -20.44
N GLN A 392 -5.22 -5.19 -21.59
CA GLN A 392 -4.62 -5.71 -22.83
C GLN A 392 -3.13 -5.34 -22.90
N VAL A 393 -2.27 -6.30 -23.18
CA VAL A 393 -0.81 -6.16 -23.23
C VAL A 393 -0.28 -6.32 -24.65
#